data_d6a2cfb86460ec1bc0a502f108865ae5
#
_entry.id   d6a2cfb86460ec1bc0a502f108865ae5
#
_cell.length_a   1.000
_cell.length_b   1.000
_cell.length_c   1.000
_cell.angle_alpha   90.00
_cell.angle_beta   90.00
_cell.angle_gamma   90.00
#
_symmetry.space_group_name_H-M   'P 1'
#
loop_
_entity.id
_entity.type
_entity.pdbx_description
1 polymer ?
#
loop_
_entity_poly.entity_id
_entity_poly.type
_entity_poly.pdbx_seq_one_letter_code
_entity_poly.pdbx_strand_id
1 'polypeptide(L)'
;FSFKDQLDSKFYIEWKPIENVGLYIPGGLSSYPSTVLMTAIPAKIAKVPNIMICVPSQNGQTSKLTLAAAYLCGVNVVYNVGGAQAIAALAFGTKIIKKADKVFGPGNQYVAEAKKQLFGIIGIDLPAGPSEVLVIANKNSNPTWIAYDVLAQGEHDPNAKTYVLSKSKNILIKVKNE
;
A
#
# COMPACT_ATOMS: atom_id res chain seq x y z
N PHE A 1 -7.16 13.38 -25.26
CA PHE A 1 -7.60 14.76 -25.43
C PHE A 1 -6.65 15.49 -26.37
N SER A 2 -7.17 16.12 -27.40
CA SER A 2 -6.35 16.94 -28.31
C SER A 2 -7.10 18.24 -28.65
N PHE A 3 -6.39 19.33 -28.82
CA PHE A 3 -6.93 20.60 -29.31
C PHE A 3 -5.89 21.32 -30.19
N LYS A 4 -6.37 22.26 -31.00
CA LYS A 4 -5.54 23.17 -31.77
C LYS A 4 -5.74 24.61 -31.27
N ASP A 5 -4.68 25.38 -31.29
CA ASP A 5 -4.73 26.81 -31.02
C ASP A 5 -5.02 27.63 -32.29
N GLN A 6 -5.04 28.97 -32.18
CA GLN A 6 -5.29 29.86 -33.27
C GLN A 6 -4.15 29.89 -34.33
N LEU A 7 -2.98 29.36 -33.99
CA LEU A 7 -1.80 29.25 -34.86
C LEU A 7 -1.69 27.86 -35.51
N ASP A 8 -2.77 27.05 -35.43
CA ASP A 8 -2.83 25.65 -35.92
C ASP A 8 -1.85 24.70 -35.23
N SER A 9 -1.29 25.08 -34.05
CA SER A 9 -0.47 24.19 -33.24
C SER A 9 -1.35 23.08 -32.65
N LYS A 10 -0.87 21.84 -32.72
CA LYS A 10 -1.61 20.68 -32.17
C LYS A 10 -1.09 20.35 -30.79
N PHE A 11 -1.98 20.28 -29.82
CA PHE A 11 -1.70 19.82 -28.46
C PHE A 11 -2.46 18.53 -28.21
N TYR A 12 -1.79 17.55 -27.53
CA TYR A 12 -2.43 16.30 -27.14
C TYR A 12 -1.87 15.81 -25.80
N ILE A 13 -2.72 15.10 -25.05
CA ILE A 13 -2.34 14.40 -23.83
C ILE A 13 -2.42 12.92 -24.14
N GLU A 14 -1.31 12.21 -23.96
CA GLU A 14 -1.21 10.77 -24.12
C GLU A 14 -0.86 10.12 -22.77
N TRP A 15 -1.63 9.11 -22.40
CA TRP A 15 -1.36 8.30 -21.22
C TRP A 15 -0.55 7.08 -21.62
N LYS A 16 0.63 6.93 -21.03
CA LYS A 16 1.52 5.79 -21.25
C LYS A 16 1.72 5.02 -19.94
N PRO A 17 1.80 3.68 -19.98
CA PRO A 17 2.18 2.91 -18.80
C PRO A 17 3.59 3.28 -18.33
N ILE A 18 3.79 3.22 -17.02
CA ILE A 18 5.13 3.25 -16.41
C ILE A 18 5.85 1.97 -16.84
N GLU A 19 7.13 2.05 -17.16
CA GLU A 19 7.85 0.89 -17.73
C GLU A 19 8.21 -0.15 -16.67
N ASN A 20 8.75 0.29 -15.51
CA ASN A 20 9.22 -0.60 -14.46
C ASN A 20 8.57 -0.23 -13.13
N VAL A 21 7.73 -1.09 -12.59
CA VAL A 21 7.05 -0.86 -11.31
C VAL A 21 7.53 -1.86 -10.27
N GLY A 22 7.94 -1.33 -9.12
CA GLY A 22 8.20 -2.09 -7.91
C GLY A 22 6.96 -2.11 -7.02
N LEU A 23 6.52 -3.29 -6.61
CA LEU A 23 5.44 -3.48 -5.66
C LEU A 23 6.04 -3.95 -4.34
N TYR A 24 5.93 -3.13 -3.30
CA TYR A 24 6.32 -3.53 -1.95
C TYR A 24 5.13 -4.18 -1.26
N ILE A 25 5.28 -5.44 -0.89
CA ILE A 25 4.25 -6.19 -0.17
C ILE A 25 4.71 -6.34 1.27
N PRO A 26 3.94 -5.87 2.25
CA PRO A 26 4.27 -6.09 3.64
C PRO A 26 4.32 -7.60 3.95
N GLY A 27 5.13 -7.97 4.90
CA GLY A 27 5.28 -9.35 5.33
C GLY A 27 5.94 -9.37 6.71
N GLY A 28 6.17 -10.55 7.23
CA GLY A 28 6.72 -10.76 8.56
C GLY A 28 5.77 -11.63 9.37
N LEU A 29 5.01 -11.08 10.31
CA LEU A 29 4.09 -11.86 11.15
C LEU A 29 2.90 -12.42 10.38
N SER A 30 2.44 -11.72 9.33
CA SER A 30 1.29 -12.12 8.51
C SER A 30 1.62 -12.06 7.03
N SER A 31 0.86 -12.81 6.22
CA SER A 31 0.90 -12.72 4.76
C SER A 31 -0.22 -11.81 4.27
N TYR A 32 0.08 -11.00 3.25
CA TYR A 32 -0.87 -10.04 2.68
C TYR A 32 -1.12 -10.29 1.18
N PRO A 33 -1.76 -11.41 0.81
CA PRO A 33 -2.07 -11.71 -0.59
C PRO A 33 -2.99 -10.64 -1.20
N SER A 34 -3.87 -10.04 -0.40
CA SER A 34 -4.74 -8.94 -0.82
C SER A 34 -3.96 -7.72 -1.32
N THR A 35 -2.84 -7.37 -0.66
CA THR A 35 -1.98 -6.27 -1.11
C THR A 35 -1.36 -6.58 -2.47
N VAL A 36 -1.00 -7.84 -2.75
CA VAL A 36 -0.55 -8.25 -4.08
C VAL A 36 -1.64 -7.98 -5.11
N LEU A 37 -2.88 -8.45 -4.86
CA LEU A 37 -4.00 -8.25 -5.77
C LEU A 37 -4.29 -6.76 -5.99
N MET A 38 -4.35 -5.98 -4.90
CA MET A 38 -4.65 -4.54 -4.94
C MET A 38 -3.60 -3.70 -5.68
N THR A 39 -2.36 -4.16 -5.78
CA THR A 39 -1.28 -3.44 -6.45
C THR A 39 -0.97 -4.01 -7.84
N ALA A 40 -0.95 -5.32 -8.00
CA ALA A 40 -0.59 -5.96 -9.26
C ALA A 40 -1.72 -5.89 -10.31
N ILE A 41 -2.99 -6.02 -9.91
CA ILE A 41 -4.11 -5.96 -10.86
C ILE A 41 -4.19 -4.60 -11.55
N PRO A 42 -4.18 -3.46 -10.83
CA PRO A 42 -4.15 -2.14 -11.48
C PRO A 42 -2.94 -1.95 -12.39
N ALA A 43 -1.76 -2.42 -11.98
CA ALA A 43 -0.55 -2.35 -12.81
C ALA A 43 -0.71 -3.13 -14.13
N LYS A 44 -1.33 -4.33 -14.06
CA LYS A 44 -1.62 -5.14 -15.27
C LYS A 44 -2.66 -4.47 -16.17
N ILE A 45 -3.74 -3.93 -15.60
CA ILE A 45 -4.76 -3.20 -16.36
C ILE A 45 -4.15 -1.97 -17.05
N ALA A 46 -3.25 -1.27 -16.36
CA ALA A 46 -2.49 -0.15 -16.92
C ALA A 46 -1.43 -0.59 -17.96
N LYS A 47 -1.31 -1.90 -18.24
CA LYS A 47 -0.36 -2.47 -19.20
C LYS A 47 1.11 -2.18 -18.87
N VAL A 48 1.44 -2.13 -17.56
CA VAL A 48 2.83 -2.02 -17.10
C VAL A 48 3.62 -3.24 -17.59
N PRO A 49 4.70 -3.08 -18.38
CA PRO A 49 5.41 -4.21 -18.95
C PRO A 49 6.24 -4.97 -17.92
N ASN A 50 6.86 -4.28 -16.96
CA ASN A 50 7.74 -4.88 -15.97
C ASN A 50 7.22 -4.62 -14.55
N ILE A 51 6.67 -5.66 -13.93
CA ILE A 51 6.18 -5.63 -12.55
C ILE A 51 7.08 -6.52 -11.69
N MET A 52 7.64 -5.96 -10.63
CA MET A 52 8.51 -6.65 -9.69
C MET A 52 7.91 -6.55 -8.29
N ILE A 53 7.88 -7.65 -7.55
CA ILE A 53 7.43 -7.67 -6.16
C ILE A 53 8.66 -7.78 -5.25
N CYS A 54 8.72 -6.94 -4.20
CA CYS A 54 9.59 -7.11 -3.06
C CYS A 54 8.73 -7.44 -1.83
N VAL A 55 9.05 -8.54 -1.15
CA VAL A 55 8.33 -9.00 0.03
C VAL A 55 9.32 -9.54 1.05
N PRO A 56 9.25 -9.11 2.34
CA PRO A 56 10.07 -9.71 3.38
C PRO A 56 9.70 -11.18 3.58
N SER A 57 10.69 -12.00 3.78
CA SER A 57 10.52 -13.43 4.05
C SER A 57 10.80 -13.76 5.51
N GLN A 58 10.10 -14.74 6.06
CA GLN A 58 10.45 -15.36 7.32
C GLN A 58 11.30 -16.60 7.04
N ASN A 59 12.44 -16.71 7.72
CA ASN A 59 13.36 -17.84 7.54
C ASN A 59 13.71 -18.13 6.07
N GLY A 60 13.81 -17.09 5.24
CA GLY A 60 14.14 -17.22 3.82
C GLY A 60 12.98 -17.70 2.94
N GLN A 61 11.78 -17.89 3.48
CA GLN A 61 10.61 -18.36 2.71
C GLN A 61 9.53 -17.29 2.61
N THR A 62 9.10 -17.03 1.40
CA THR A 62 7.91 -16.20 1.14
C THR A 62 6.65 -17.02 1.33
N SER A 63 5.61 -16.40 1.88
CA SER A 63 4.30 -17.03 2.05
C SER A 63 3.77 -17.62 0.72
N LYS A 64 3.32 -18.87 0.76
CA LYS A 64 2.71 -19.55 -0.39
C LYS A 64 1.49 -18.80 -0.94
N LEU A 65 0.70 -18.17 -0.06
CA LEU A 65 -0.46 -17.37 -0.46
C LEU A 65 -0.04 -16.11 -1.23
N THR A 66 1.04 -15.45 -0.80
CA THR A 66 1.61 -14.29 -1.51
C THR A 66 2.11 -14.69 -2.90
N LEU A 67 2.81 -15.82 -3.00
CA LEU A 67 3.29 -16.34 -4.28
C LEU A 67 2.15 -16.77 -5.21
N ALA A 68 1.11 -17.41 -4.67
CA ALA A 68 -0.07 -17.78 -5.43
C ALA A 68 -0.80 -16.54 -5.98
N ALA A 69 -0.97 -15.49 -5.16
CA ALA A 69 -1.56 -14.24 -5.61
C ALA A 69 -0.73 -13.57 -6.72
N ALA A 70 0.61 -13.53 -6.56
CA ALA A 70 1.51 -13.01 -7.60
C ALA A 70 1.38 -13.79 -8.91
N TYR A 71 1.37 -15.12 -8.82
CA TYR A 71 1.19 -16.01 -9.99
C TYR A 71 -0.14 -15.76 -10.70
N LEU A 72 -1.25 -15.69 -9.96
CA LEU A 72 -2.59 -15.40 -10.51
C LEU A 72 -2.64 -14.03 -11.21
N CYS A 73 -1.91 -13.04 -10.70
CA CYS A 73 -1.77 -11.73 -11.34
C CYS A 73 -0.80 -11.75 -12.54
N GLY A 74 -0.14 -12.87 -12.81
CA GLY A 74 0.87 -12.98 -13.88
C GLY A 74 2.13 -12.17 -13.58
N VAL A 75 2.49 -12.01 -12.30
CA VAL A 75 3.76 -11.41 -11.88
C VAL A 75 4.77 -12.53 -11.65
N ASN A 76 5.83 -12.55 -12.45
CA ASN A 76 6.81 -13.65 -12.46
C ASN A 76 8.07 -13.33 -11.67
N VAL A 77 8.23 -12.09 -11.17
CA VAL A 77 9.43 -11.64 -10.49
C VAL A 77 9.08 -11.26 -9.05
N VAL A 78 9.54 -12.06 -8.10
CA VAL A 78 9.36 -11.85 -6.66
C VAL A 78 10.73 -11.93 -5.96
N TYR A 79 11.11 -10.86 -5.29
CA TYR A 79 12.34 -10.77 -4.52
C TYR A 79 12.07 -10.91 -3.03
N ASN A 80 12.78 -11.81 -2.36
CA ASN A 80 12.73 -12.00 -0.91
C ASN A 80 13.55 -10.92 -0.19
N VAL A 81 13.10 -9.70 -0.27
CA VAL A 81 13.73 -8.56 0.41
C VAL A 81 12.66 -7.61 0.91
N GLY A 82 12.81 -7.12 2.13
CA GLY A 82 11.88 -6.20 2.77
C GLY A 82 12.60 -5.01 3.39
N GLY A 83 11.85 -4.14 4.08
CA GLY A 83 12.39 -2.98 4.77
C GLY A 83 12.90 -1.87 3.84
N ALA A 84 13.63 -0.91 4.42
CA ALA A 84 14.20 0.23 3.70
C ALA A 84 15.14 -0.21 2.56
N GLN A 85 15.88 -1.29 2.73
CA GLN A 85 16.81 -1.83 1.74
C GLN A 85 16.09 -2.31 0.47
N ALA A 86 14.85 -2.79 0.56
CA ALA A 86 14.05 -3.15 -0.62
C ALA A 86 13.72 -1.91 -1.45
N ILE A 87 13.35 -0.81 -0.80
CA ILE A 87 13.03 0.46 -1.45
C ILE A 87 14.29 1.03 -2.12
N ALA A 88 15.43 1.00 -1.41
CA ALA A 88 16.72 1.43 -1.98
C ALA A 88 17.13 0.57 -3.18
N ALA A 89 16.98 -0.75 -3.09
CA ALA A 89 17.28 -1.66 -4.19
C ALA A 89 16.41 -1.39 -5.42
N LEU A 90 15.13 -1.10 -5.24
CA LEU A 90 14.23 -0.71 -6.33
C LEU A 90 14.58 0.66 -6.90
N ALA A 91 15.01 1.61 -6.06
CA ALA A 91 15.33 2.97 -6.51
C ALA A 91 16.63 3.06 -7.31
N PHE A 92 17.66 2.33 -6.91
CA PHE A 92 18.97 2.41 -7.53
C PHE A 92 19.28 1.24 -8.47
N GLY A 93 18.56 0.14 -8.33
CA GLY A 93 18.90 -1.13 -8.95
C GLY A 93 20.06 -1.82 -8.25
N THR A 94 20.22 -3.10 -8.50
CA THR A 94 21.36 -3.92 -8.07
C THR A 94 21.76 -4.86 -9.20
N LYS A 95 22.72 -5.75 -8.98
CA LYS A 95 23.05 -6.80 -9.95
C LYS A 95 21.88 -7.77 -10.23
N ILE A 96 20.93 -7.88 -9.28
CA ILE A 96 19.82 -8.84 -9.32
C ILE A 96 18.47 -8.13 -9.49
N ILE A 97 18.28 -7.02 -8.76
CA ILE A 97 17.02 -6.26 -8.75
C ILE A 97 17.12 -5.13 -9.76
N LYS A 98 16.26 -5.16 -10.77
CA LYS A 98 16.17 -4.11 -11.78
C LYS A 98 15.68 -2.81 -11.12
N LYS A 99 16.21 -1.66 -11.53
CA LYS A 99 15.72 -0.35 -11.11
C LYS A 99 14.26 -0.19 -11.53
N ALA A 100 13.43 0.30 -10.61
CA ALA A 100 12.05 0.67 -10.87
C ALA A 100 11.93 2.18 -11.14
N ASP A 101 10.91 2.57 -11.89
CA ASP A 101 10.57 3.98 -12.13
C ASP A 101 9.63 4.49 -11.03
N LYS A 102 8.82 3.60 -10.47
CA LYS A 102 7.91 3.91 -9.35
C LYS A 102 7.70 2.71 -8.43
N VAL A 103 7.57 2.98 -7.14
CA VAL A 103 7.26 2.00 -6.09
C VAL A 103 5.89 2.25 -5.51
N PHE A 104 5.12 1.18 -5.37
CA PHE A 104 3.81 1.16 -4.72
C PHE A 104 3.78 0.15 -3.59
N GLY A 105 2.90 0.35 -2.66
CA GLY A 105 2.58 -0.59 -1.58
C GLY A 105 2.87 -0.05 -0.19
N PRO A 106 2.07 -0.43 0.80
CA PRO A 106 2.24 -0.02 2.19
C PRO A 106 3.45 -0.70 2.82
N GLY A 107 4.01 -0.10 3.85
CA GLY A 107 5.12 -0.67 4.61
C GLY A 107 5.18 -0.06 6.01
N ASN A 108 6.08 -0.57 6.83
CA ASN A 108 6.34 -0.03 8.16
C ASN A 108 7.03 1.36 8.09
N GLN A 109 7.25 1.99 9.25
CA GLN A 109 7.89 3.30 9.35
C GLN A 109 9.23 3.41 8.61
N TYR A 110 10.05 2.34 8.57
CA TYR A 110 11.33 2.33 7.86
C TYR A 110 11.14 2.36 6.33
N VAL A 111 10.14 1.66 5.84
CA VAL A 111 9.75 1.68 4.42
C VAL A 111 9.19 3.04 4.03
N ALA A 112 8.32 3.60 4.86
CA ALA A 112 7.75 4.94 4.66
C ALA A 112 8.85 6.01 4.64
N GLU A 113 9.79 5.95 5.57
CA GLU A 113 10.92 6.88 5.63
C GLU A 113 11.85 6.73 4.42
N ALA A 114 12.18 5.50 4.02
CA ALA A 114 12.98 5.26 2.81
C ALA A 114 12.30 5.83 1.55
N LYS A 115 10.98 5.67 1.42
CA LYS A 115 10.23 6.29 0.32
C LYS A 115 10.33 7.80 0.33
N LYS A 116 10.20 8.45 1.50
CA LYS A 116 10.35 9.91 1.63
C LYS A 116 11.74 10.39 1.20
N GLN A 117 12.78 9.73 1.68
CA GLN A 117 14.16 10.11 1.37
C GLN A 117 14.52 9.89 -0.12
N LEU A 118 13.90 8.92 -0.76
CA LEU A 118 14.16 8.57 -2.16
C LEU A 118 13.16 9.21 -3.14
N PHE A 119 12.19 9.98 -2.63
CA PHE A 119 11.28 10.75 -3.48
C PHE A 119 12.06 11.73 -4.37
N GLY A 120 11.78 11.73 -5.66
CA GLY A 120 12.53 12.48 -6.67
C GLY A 120 13.63 11.66 -7.37
N ILE A 121 14.20 10.63 -6.70
CA ILE A 121 15.07 9.63 -7.34
C ILE A 121 14.22 8.53 -7.97
N ILE A 122 13.17 8.13 -7.28
CA ILE A 122 12.16 7.18 -7.73
C ILE A 122 10.76 7.75 -7.45
N GLY A 123 9.80 7.47 -8.32
CA GLY A 123 8.40 7.78 -8.05
C GLY A 123 7.87 6.92 -6.89
N ILE A 124 7.07 7.48 -6.03
CA ILE A 124 6.42 6.76 -4.93
C ILE A 124 4.89 6.95 -4.96
N ASP A 125 4.17 6.09 -4.27
CA ASP A 125 2.79 6.33 -3.85
C ASP A 125 2.75 7.33 -2.66
N LEU A 126 1.63 7.42 -1.96
CA LEU A 126 1.53 8.29 -0.79
C LEU A 126 2.38 7.74 0.37
N PRO A 127 3.18 8.59 1.05
CA PRO A 127 3.79 8.20 2.31
C PRO A 127 2.69 7.85 3.31
N ALA A 128 2.59 6.58 3.69
CA ALA A 128 1.62 6.13 4.68
C ALA A 128 2.17 6.39 6.09
N GLY A 129 1.33 6.96 6.95
CA GLY A 129 1.50 6.97 8.39
C GLY A 129 0.58 5.96 9.07
N PRO A 130 0.65 5.81 10.40
CA PRO A 130 -0.34 5.06 11.15
C PRO A 130 -1.74 5.60 10.88
N SER A 131 -2.70 4.72 10.62
CA SER A 131 -4.06 5.12 10.35
C SER A 131 -4.77 5.55 11.64
N GLU A 132 -5.64 6.53 11.52
CA GLU A 132 -6.52 6.98 12.60
C GLU A 132 -7.97 6.79 12.16
N VAL A 133 -8.82 6.37 13.09
CA VAL A 133 -10.26 6.27 12.86
C VAL A 133 -11.04 7.07 13.89
N LEU A 134 -12.04 7.81 13.45
CA LEU A 134 -13.02 8.47 14.30
C LEU A 134 -14.42 7.97 13.95
N VAL A 135 -15.06 7.32 14.91
CA VAL A 135 -16.46 6.89 14.80
C VAL A 135 -17.37 7.92 15.49
N ILE A 136 -18.30 8.50 14.76
CA ILE A 136 -19.30 9.42 15.30
C ILE A 136 -20.58 8.63 15.57
N ALA A 137 -20.97 8.53 16.84
CA ALA A 137 -22.10 7.72 17.29
C ALA A 137 -23.21 8.55 17.92
N ASN A 138 -24.44 8.11 17.80
CA ASN A 138 -25.59 8.68 18.48
C ASN A 138 -26.17 7.69 19.52
N LYS A 139 -27.21 8.10 20.24
CA LYS A 139 -27.83 7.27 21.31
C LYS A 139 -28.41 5.94 20.81
N ASN A 140 -28.73 5.83 19.52
CA ASN A 140 -29.35 4.65 18.90
C ASN A 140 -28.32 3.75 18.19
N SER A 141 -27.04 4.14 18.18
CA SER A 141 -25.98 3.34 17.55
C SER A 141 -25.75 2.03 18.32
N ASN A 142 -25.36 0.98 17.61
CA ASN A 142 -25.04 -0.30 18.21
C ASN A 142 -23.62 -0.24 18.82
N PRO A 143 -23.44 -0.41 20.14
CA PRO A 143 -22.14 -0.30 20.79
C PRO A 143 -21.16 -1.39 20.35
N THR A 144 -21.65 -2.62 20.17
CA THR A 144 -20.83 -3.76 19.75
C THR A 144 -20.21 -3.52 18.36
N TRP A 145 -20.99 -3.00 17.41
CA TRP A 145 -20.48 -2.69 16.08
C TRP A 145 -19.42 -1.59 16.12
N ILE A 146 -19.63 -0.56 16.95
CA ILE A 146 -18.65 0.51 17.13
C ILE A 146 -17.35 -0.05 17.75
N ALA A 147 -17.47 -0.94 18.74
CA ALA A 147 -16.32 -1.56 19.37
C ALA A 147 -15.49 -2.36 18.35
N TYR A 148 -16.14 -3.20 17.53
CA TYR A 148 -15.44 -3.93 16.46
C TYR A 148 -14.79 -3.02 15.42
N ASP A 149 -15.43 -1.92 15.06
CA ASP A 149 -14.91 -0.98 14.08
C ASP A 149 -13.63 -0.29 14.59
N VAL A 150 -13.61 0.16 15.83
CA VAL A 150 -12.40 0.76 16.43
C VAL A 150 -11.32 -0.28 16.75
N LEU A 151 -11.70 -1.50 17.14
CA LEU A 151 -10.75 -2.59 17.38
C LEU A 151 -10.05 -3.04 16.10
N ALA A 152 -10.79 -3.16 15.00
CA ALA A 152 -10.24 -3.52 13.69
C ALA A 152 -9.11 -2.57 13.25
N GLN A 153 -9.23 -1.28 13.55
CA GLN A 153 -8.15 -0.32 13.28
C GLN A 153 -7.05 -0.39 14.36
N GLY A 154 -7.42 -0.56 15.63
CA GLY A 154 -6.46 -0.58 16.75
C GLY A 154 -5.52 -1.79 16.71
N GLU A 155 -5.98 -2.95 16.22
CA GLU A 155 -5.14 -4.15 16.09
C GLU A 155 -4.11 -4.07 14.97
N HIS A 156 -4.34 -3.19 13.98
CA HIS A 156 -3.55 -3.14 12.75
C HIS A 156 -2.13 -2.59 12.97
N ASP A 157 -1.95 -1.62 13.88
CA ASP A 157 -0.66 -1.01 14.18
C ASP A 157 -0.63 -0.50 15.64
N PRO A 158 0.45 -0.74 16.40
CA PRO A 158 0.59 -0.22 17.77
C PRO A 158 0.50 1.31 17.89
N ASN A 159 0.76 2.03 16.81
CA ASN A 159 0.65 3.49 16.74
C ASN A 159 -0.69 3.98 16.16
N ALA A 160 -1.59 3.06 15.78
CA ALA A 160 -2.93 3.43 15.34
C ALA A 160 -3.72 4.10 16.47
N LYS A 161 -4.50 5.11 16.11
CA LYS A 161 -5.34 5.84 17.05
C LYS A 161 -6.79 5.69 16.67
N THR A 162 -7.61 5.34 17.66
CA THR A 162 -9.03 5.16 17.49
C THR A 162 -9.81 6.06 18.44
N TYR A 163 -10.84 6.70 17.89
CA TYR A 163 -11.66 7.65 18.66
C TYR A 163 -13.14 7.35 18.46
N VAL A 164 -13.91 7.51 19.52
CA VAL A 164 -15.38 7.48 19.46
C VAL A 164 -15.93 8.78 19.99
N LEU A 165 -16.69 9.49 19.20
CA LEU A 165 -17.34 10.74 19.57
C LEU A 165 -18.85 10.53 19.67
N SER A 166 -19.44 10.93 20.82
CA SER A 166 -20.88 10.90 21.02
C SER A 166 -21.35 11.97 21.99
N LYS A 167 -22.57 12.50 21.75
CA LYS A 167 -23.28 13.32 22.74
C LYS A 167 -23.88 12.48 23.89
N SER A 168 -23.97 11.15 23.72
CA SER A 168 -24.54 10.24 24.72
C SER A 168 -23.43 9.56 25.51
N LYS A 169 -23.24 9.97 26.78
CA LYS A 169 -22.31 9.32 27.69
C LYS A 169 -22.57 7.82 27.84
N ASN A 170 -23.86 7.40 27.79
CA ASN A 170 -24.25 6.01 27.94
C ASN A 170 -23.70 5.13 26.81
N ILE A 171 -23.73 5.60 25.54
CA ILE A 171 -23.19 4.83 24.43
C ILE A 171 -21.66 4.69 24.55
N LEU A 172 -20.96 5.73 24.98
CA LEU A 172 -19.51 5.67 25.18
C LEU A 172 -19.11 4.64 26.25
N ILE A 173 -19.89 4.58 27.37
CA ILE A 173 -19.67 3.56 28.41
C ILE A 173 -19.91 2.16 27.87
N LYS A 174 -20.98 1.94 27.10
CA LYS A 174 -21.27 0.64 26.51
C LYS A 174 -20.17 0.20 25.54
N VAL A 175 -19.73 1.08 24.65
CA VAL A 175 -18.62 0.78 23.70
C VAL A 175 -17.33 0.43 24.42
N LYS A 176 -17.04 1.10 25.57
CA LYS A 176 -15.83 0.82 26.36
C LYS A 176 -15.87 -0.56 27.03
N ASN A 177 -17.07 -1.07 27.32
CA ASN A 177 -17.26 -2.34 28.03
C ASN A 177 -17.32 -3.54 27.10
N GLU A 178 -17.48 -3.32 25.79
CA GLU A 178 -17.39 -4.35 24.73
C GLU A 178 -15.92 -4.64 24.39
#